data_bd9557d056cdd1c353772294d0a2ed0f
#
_entry.id   bd9557d056cdd1c353772294d0a2ed0f
#
_cell.length_a   1.000
_cell.length_b   1.000
_cell.length_c   1.000
_cell.angle_alpha   90.00
_cell.angle_beta   90.00
_cell.angle_gamma   90.00
#
_symmetry.space_group_name_H-M   'P 1'
#
loop_
_entity.id
_entity.type
_entity.pdbx_description
1 polymer ?
#
loop_
_entity_poly.entity_id
_entity_poly.type
_entity_poly.pdbx_seq_one_letter_code
_entity_poly.pdbx_strand_id
1 'polypeptide(L)'
;MDISIIVPLYNEDESLNELYSWIERVMNENKFSYEILFINDGSTDNSWNVIEQLKAAHPEIVKAICFRRNYGKSPALFCGFERAQGDVVITMDADLQDSPDEIP
;
A
#
# COMPACT_ATOMS: atom_id res chain seq x y z
N MET A 1 -15.32 -4.65 5.66
CA MET A 1 -13.96 -4.07 5.74
C MET A 1 -14.08 -2.56 5.77
N ASP A 2 -13.44 -1.93 6.72
CA ASP A 2 -13.61 -0.49 6.92
C ASP A 2 -12.84 0.34 5.92
N ILE A 3 -11.55 0.04 5.72
CA ILE A 3 -10.65 0.91 4.98
C ILE A 3 -9.81 0.11 3.99
N SER A 4 -9.69 0.64 2.77
CA SER A 4 -8.70 0.21 1.79
C SER A 4 -7.68 1.31 1.59
N ILE A 5 -6.40 0.99 1.75
CA ILE A 5 -5.31 1.94 1.57
C ILE A 5 -4.56 1.55 0.30
N ILE A 6 -4.55 2.44 -0.68
CA ILE A 6 -3.88 2.22 -1.96
C ILE A 6 -2.55 2.96 -1.94
N VAL A 7 -1.46 2.22 -2.13
CA VAL A 7 -0.10 2.77 -2.11
C VAL A 7 0.55 2.51 -3.47
N PRO A 8 0.44 3.45 -4.41
CA PRO A 8 1.21 3.36 -5.64
C PRO A 8 2.66 3.70 -5.34
N LEU A 9 3.59 2.96 -5.94
CA LEU A 9 5.01 3.17 -5.65
C LEU A 9 5.89 2.90 -6.86
N TYR A 10 7.04 3.58 -6.88
CA TYR A 10 8.09 3.35 -7.83
C TYR A 10 9.43 3.61 -7.13
N ASN A 11 10.26 2.56 -6.99
CA ASN A 11 11.59 2.63 -6.37
C ASN A 11 11.56 3.22 -4.95
N GLU A 12 10.79 2.59 -4.06
CA GLU A 12 10.64 3.02 -2.66
C GLU A 12 10.97 1.89 -1.67
N ASP A 13 11.94 1.03 -2.00
CA ASP A 13 12.24 -0.15 -1.19
C ASP A 13 12.67 0.19 0.24
N GLU A 14 13.27 1.37 0.47
CA GLU A 14 13.75 1.75 1.80
C GLU A 14 12.63 2.17 2.74
N SER A 15 11.50 2.66 2.21
CA SER A 15 10.43 3.22 3.04
C SER A 15 9.25 2.28 3.27
N LEU A 16 9.13 1.19 2.51
CA LEU A 16 7.93 0.34 2.54
C LEU A 16 7.69 -0.33 3.89
N ASN A 17 8.72 -0.89 4.52
CA ASN A 17 8.57 -1.54 5.82
C ASN A 17 8.14 -0.55 6.89
N GLU A 18 8.72 0.63 6.90
CA GLU A 18 8.37 1.67 7.87
C GLU A 18 6.93 2.13 7.66
N LEU A 19 6.53 2.35 6.41
CA LEU A 19 5.16 2.74 6.09
C LEU A 19 4.16 1.67 6.53
N TYR A 20 4.44 0.40 6.24
CA TYR A 20 3.56 -0.69 6.67
C TYR A 20 3.40 -0.72 8.18
N SER A 21 4.50 -0.63 8.93
CA SER A 21 4.46 -0.66 10.38
C SER A 21 3.67 0.51 10.95
N TRP A 22 3.81 1.68 10.35
CA TRP A 22 3.08 2.87 10.77
C TRP A 22 1.57 2.71 10.52
N ILE A 23 1.18 2.24 9.34
CA ILE A 23 -0.23 1.98 9.03
C ILE A 23 -0.81 0.93 9.98
N GLU A 24 -0.09 -0.17 10.20
CA GLU A 24 -0.54 -1.24 11.10
C GLU A 24 -0.82 -0.70 12.50
N ARG A 25 0.10 0.11 13.03
CA ARG A 25 -0.08 0.68 14.36
C ARG A 25 -1.32 1.56 14.43
N VAL A 26 -1.51 2.46 13.47
CA VAL A 26 -2.65 3.39 13.47
C VAL A 26 -3.97 2.63 13.32
N MET A 27 -4.04 1.66 12.43
CA MET A 27 -5.26 0.88 12.23
C MET A 27 -5.62 0.07 13.48
N ASN A 28 -4.63 -0.54 14.12
CA ASN A 28 -4.85 -1.34 15.32
C ASN A 28 -5.26 -0.47 16.52
N GLU A 29 -4.66 0.70 16.68
CA GLU A 29 -5.03 1.63 17.76
C GLU A 29 -6.48 2.11 17.63
N ASN A 30 -6.98 2.25 16.42
CA ASN A 30 -8.33 2.72 16.14
C ASN A 30 -9.31 1.58 15.85
N LYS A 31 -8.86 0.33 15.90
CA LYS A 31 -9.66 -0.88 15.72
C LYS A 31 -10.39 -0.93 14.37
N PHE A 32 -9.76 -0.42 13.33
CA PHE A 32 -10.28 -0.54 11.97
C PHE A 32 -9.90 -1.89 11.35
N SER A 33 -10.82 -2.49 10.60
CA SER A 33 -10.48 -3.55 9.67
C SER A 33 -9.99 -2.91 8.37
N TYR A 34 -8.93 -3.44 7.78
CA TYR A 34 -8.29 -2.76 6.66
C TYR A 34 -7.56 -3.72 5.73
N GLU A 35 -7.29 -3.24 4.53
CA GLU A 35 -6.36 -3.86 3.58
C GLU A 35 -5.42 -2.80 3.05
N ILE A 36 -4.24 -3.22 2.62
CA ILE A 36 -3.26 -2.35 1.97
C ILE A 36 -3.00 -2.93 0.59
N LEU A 37 -3.21 -2.11 -0.45
CA LEU A 37 -2.94 -2.51 -1.83
C LEU A 37 -1.69 -1.78 -2.30
N PHE A 38 -0.57 -2.50 -2.35
CA PHE A 38 0.67 -1.99 -2.92
C PHE A 38 0.64 -2.18 -4.43
N ILE A 39 0.71 -1.09 -5.17
CA ILE A 39 0.75 -1.13 -6.64
C ILE A 39 2.17 -0.76 -7.07
N ASN A 40 2.96 -1.76 -7.40
CA ASN A 40 4.34 -1.56 -7.84
C ASN A 40 4.34 -1.15 -9.32
N ASP A 41 4.65 0.11 -9.58
CA ASP A 41 4.61 0.71 -10.90
C ASP A 41 5.92 0.47 -11.66
N GLY A 42 6.32 -0.80 -11.76
CA GLY A 42 7.49 -1.18 -12.55
C GLY A 42 8.83 -0.83 -11.92
N SER A 43 8.93 -0.89 -10.57
CA SER A 43 10.18 -0.58 -9.86
C SER A 43 11.35 -1.43 -10.34
N THR A 44 12.52 -0.81 -10.39
CA THR A 44 13.77 -1.47 -10.78
C THR A 44 14.67 -1.80 -9.60
N ASP A 45 14.29 -1.37 -8.39
CA ASP A 45 15.01 -1.65 -7.16
C ASP A 45 14.46 -2.90 -6.45
N ASN A 46 14.60 -3.00 -5.14
CA ASN A 46 14.16 -4.14 -4.35
C ASN A 46 12.71 -4.02 -3.85
N SER A 47 11.94 -3.04 -4.34
CA SER A 47 10.57 -2.79 -3.87
C SER A 47 9.69 -4.02 -3.95
N TRP A 48 9.69 -4.73 -5.07
CA TRP A 48 8.83 -5.91 -5.23
C TRP A 48 9.15 -7.01 -4.21
N ASN A 49 10.44 -7.24 -3.93
CA ASN A 49 10.84 -8.23 -2.93
C ASN A 49 10.34 -7.84 -1.52
N VAL A 50 10.40 -6.56 -1.18
CA VAL A 50 9.89 -6.06 0.10
C VAL A 50 8.38 -6.29 0.19
N ILE A 51 7.65 -5.97 -0.88
CA ILE A 51 6.20 -6.17 -0.94
C ILE A 51 5.84 -7.65 -0.79
N GLU A 52 6.56 -8.54 -1.47
CA GLU A 52 6.32 -9.97 -1.37
C GLU A 52 6.55 -10.49 0.05
N GLN A 53 7.56 -9.98 0.73
CA GLN A 53 7.81 -10.33 2.14
C GLN A 53 6.68 -9.85 3.05
N LEU A 54 6.19 -8.64 2.84
CA LEU A 54 5.07 -8.11 3.61
C LEU A 54 3.80 -8.92 3.37
N LYS A 55 3.54 -9.30 2.12
CA LYS A 55 2.39 -10.11 1.78
C LYS A 55 2.48 -11.51 2.41
N ALA A 56 3.66 -12.12 2.41
CA ALA A 56 3.87 -13.42 3.03
C ALA A 56 3.64 -13.39 4.53
N ALA A 57 4.05 -12.29 5.19
CA ALA A 57 3.86 -12.11 6.63
C ALA A 57 2.41 -11.76 7.00
N HIS A 58 1.70 -11.05 6.11
CA HIS A 58 0.36 -10.52 6.39
C HIS A 58 -0.59 -10.75 5.21
N PRO A 59 -0.86 -12.04 4.85
CA PRO A 59 -1.58 -12.35 3.60
C PRO A 59 -3.04 -11.89 3.59
N GLU A 60 -3.64 -11.67 4.74
CA GLU A 60 -5.03 -11.22 4.84
C GLU A 60 -5.16 -9.70 4.67
N ILE A 61 -4.09 -8.96 4.89
CA ILE A 61 -4.08 -7.50 4.90
C ILE A 61 -3.41 -6.94 3.64
N VAL A 62 -2.27 -7.51 3.25
CA VAL A 62 -1.46 -6.98 2.15
C VAL A 62 -1.85 -7.63 0.85
N LYS A 63 -2.23 -6.79 -0.13
CA LYS A 63 -2.46 -7.18 -1.52
C LYS A 63 -1.38 -6.51 -2.36
N ALA A 64 -0.95 -7.18 -3.41
CA ALA A 64 0.17 -6.69 -4.20
C ALA A 64 -0.10 -6.86 -5.69
N ILE A 65 0.17 -5.81 -6.45
CA ILE A 65 0.05 -5.81 -7.90
C ILE A 65 1.36 -5.27 -8.45
N CYS A 66 1.91 -5.93 -9.47
CA CYS A 66 3.17 -5.53 -10.08
C CYS A 66 2.96 -5.26 -11.57
N PHE A 67 3.23 -4.04 -12.00
CA PHE A 67 3.27 -3.70 -13.42
C PHE A 67 4.62 -4.11 -14.02
N ARG A 68 4.60 -4.49 -15.29
CA ARG A 68 5.82 -4.90 -16.00
C ARG A 68 6.79 -3.73 -16.20
N ARG A 69 6.27 -2.51 -16.27
CA ARG A 69 7.05 -1.30 -16.47
C ARG A 69 6.34 -0.13 -15.82
N ASN A 70 6.99 1.02 -15.77
CA ASN A 70 6.39 2.22 -15.23
C ASN A 70 5.32 2.76 -16.19
N TYR A 71 4.09 2.86 -15.71
CA TYR A 71 2.96 3.43 -16.46
C TYR A 71 2.52 4.77 -15.88
N GLY A 72 2.98 5.12 -14.70
CA GLY A 72 2.61 6.36 -14.03
C GLY A 72 1.62 6.15 -12.88
N LYS A 73 1.44 7.21 -12.09
CA LYS A 73 0.62 7.16 -10.88
C LYS A 73 -0.87 6.94 -11.18
N SER A 74 -1.40 7.56 -12.24
CA SER A 74 -2.83 7.45 -12.55
C SER A 74 -3.27 6.03 -12.88
N PRO A 75 -2.59 5.28 -13.75
CA PRO A 75 -2.92 3.87 -13.94
C PRO A 75 -2.79 3.02 -12.68
N ALA A 76 -1.79 3.31 -11.84
CA ALA A 76 -1.61 2.59 -10.58
C ALA A 76 -2.79 2.83 -9.63
N LEU A 77 -3.22 4.06 -9.47
CA LEU A 77 -4.38 4.41 -8.66
C LEU A 77 -5.66 3.77 -9.19
N PHE A 78 -5.88 3.82 -10.49
CA PHE A 78 -7.05 3.20 -11.12
C PHE A 78 -7.13 1.71 -10.82
N CYS A 79 -6.00 1.01 -10.95
CA CYS A 79 -5.92 -0.41 -10.66
C CYS A 79 -6.27 -0.70 -9.19
N GLY A 80 -5.76 0.13 -8.27
CA GLY A 80 -6.07 0.00 -6.86
C GLY A 80 -7.55 0.23 -6.57
N PHE A 81 -8.16 1.26 -7.17
CA PHE A 81 -9.57 1.54 -6.98
C PHE A 81 -10.46 0.38 -7.44
N GLU A 82 -10.12 -0.26 -8.56
CA GLU A 82 -10.90 -1.40 -9.04
C GLU A 82 -10.89 -2.58 -8.08
N ARG A 83 -9.84 -2.74 -7.29
CA ARG A 83 -9.65 -3.89 -6.42
C ARG A 83 -9.97 -3.61 -4.95
N ALA A 84 -10.18 -2.36 -4.57
CA ALA A 84 -10.44 -1.98 -3.20
C ALA A 84 -11.81 -2.49 -2.74
N GLN A 85 -11.86 -3.07 -1.54
CA GLN A 85 -13.08 -3.64 -0.96
C GLN A 85 -13.57 -2.89 0.27
N GLY A 86 -12.79 -1.95 0.78
CA GLY A 86 -13.15 -1.19 1.96
C GLY A 86 -14.26 -0.18 1.71
N ASP A 87 -14.98 0.19 2.77
CA ASP A 87 -16.03 1.20 2.70
C ASP A 87 -15.45 2.58 2.41
N VAL A 88 -14.25 2.85 2.91
CA VAL A 88 -13.51 4.08 2.65
C VAL A 88 -12.20 3.72 1.94
N VAL A 89 -11.88 4.42 0.86
CA VAL A 89 -10.64 4.20 0.10
C VAL A 89 -9.74 5.42 0.28
N ILE A 90 -8.52 5.18 0.72
CA ILE A 90 -7.51 6.20 0.98
C ILE A 90 -6.28 5.91 0.13
N THR A 91 -5.71 6.94 -0.47
CA THR A 91 -4.45 6.82 -1.21
C THR A 91 -3.31 7.46 -0.43
N MET A 92 -2.15 6.83 -0.44
CA MET A 92 -0.96 7.35 0.23
C MET A 92 0.27 7.15 -0.66
N ASP A 93 1.18 8.12 -0.62
CA ASP A 93 2.48 7.95 -1.28
C ASP A 93 3.41 7.12 -0.41
N ALA A 94 4.28 6.33 -1.04
CA ALA A 94 5.16 5.40 -0.33
C ALA A 94 6.40 6.07 0.28
N ASP A 95 6.60 7.36 0.05
CA ASP A 95 7.79 8.10 0.48
C ASP A 95 7.69 8.68 1.90
N LEU A 96 6.68 8.29 2.67
CA LEU A 96 6.46 8.72 4.06
C LEU A 96 6.08 10.20 4.22
N GLN A 97 5.72 10.89 3.13
CA GLN A 97 5.27 12.27 3.20
C GLN A 97 3.85 12.40 3.75
N ASP A 98 3.00 11.43 3.45
CA ASP A 98 1.65 11.39 3.99
C ASP A 98 1.67 10.70 5.36
N SER A 99 0.88 11.20 6.31
CA SER A 99 0.85 10.64 7.65
C SER A 99 -0.34 9.69 7.83
N PRO A 100 -0.11 8.40 8.10
CA PRO A 100 -1.20 7.48 8.47
C PRO A 100 -1.96 7.90 9.72
N ASP A 101 -1.36 8.72 10.60
CA ASP A 101 -2.01 9.22 11.80
C ASP A 101 -3.24 10.07 11.47
N GLU A 102 -3.32 10.62 10.27
CA GLU A 102 -4.46 11.44 9.83
C GLU A 102 -5.64 10.62 9.30
N ILE A 103 -5.48 9.31 9.11
CA ILE A 103 -6.56 8.46 8.60
C ILE A 103 -7.79 8.46 9.49
N PRO A 104 -7.66 8.30 10.82
CA PRO A 104 -8.84 8.38 11.71
C PRO A 104 -9.46 9.81 11.76
#